data_fc508bb147287e098413dc2c06de9814
#
_entry.id   fc508bb147287e098413dc2c06de9814
#
_cell.length_a   1.000
_cell.length_b   1.000
_cell.length_c   1.000
_cell.angle_alpha   90.00
_cell.angle_beta   90.00
_cell.angle_gamma   90.00
#
_symmetry.space_group_name_H-M   'P 1'
#
loop_
_entity.id
_entity.type
_entity.pdbx_description
1 polymer ?
#
loop_
_entity_poly.entity_id
_entity_poly.type
_entity_poly.pdbx_seq_one_letter_code
_entity_poly.pdbx_strand_id
1 'polypeptide(L)'
;MPPKPESESPSFLQALGSLLGGGPKVVRSGFSTYGKLPLYKDFLRHGLAAKEAQAFRHWLDRGFSRHWENNNACRNHPLEPHAFSLRFEGLARRVVGCLWGSHDQGELRRFPYTIFVSVPVGGSFGELSALEALGKVAEEARELRRIAREAGDVQGFYQCIREASLTLRIERDATVREQLSQALREITVRDFATSLYGAEAAIAWPALLGWLTEKRAAARGRDHVVPPLACRLPVSQLLPVPRQAELWAAVLQGPGAKGKAPLNVLLPWGNEPAGGLVILERDLRPDDVLAFHPEPPGYELLEDLRKRVPTGNAAPVAMQLGEEPLSALLLPGALGD
;
A
#
# COMPACT_ATOMS: atom_id res chain seq x y z
N MET A 1 41.96 1.87 -17.70
CA MET A 1 40.77 2.63 -17.30
C MET A 1 39.69 2.36 -18.32
N PRO A 2 38.56 1.76 -17.96
CA PRO A 2 37.44 1.65 -18.87
C PRO A 2 36.77 3.03 -19.02
N PRO A 3 36.21 3.35 -20.17
CA PRO A 3 35.53 4.63 -20.41
C PRO A 3 34.31 4.76 -19.50
N LYS A 4 34.12 5.96 -18.94
CA LYS A 4 32.91 6.32 -18.21
C LYS A 4 31.70 6.16 -19.13
N PRO A 5 30.57 5.58 -18.67
CA PRO A 5 29.35 5.60 -19.44
C PRO A 5 28.90 7.05 -19.63
N GLU A 6 28.75 7.43 -20.89
CA GLU A 6 28.16 8.72 -21.26
C GLU A 6 26.75 8.78 -20.68
N SER A 7 26.48 9.82 -19.89
CA SER A 7 25.15 10.13 -19.39
C SER A 7 24.30 10.53 -20.61
N GLU A 8 23.42 9.65 -21.08
CA GLU A 8 22.42 10.01 -22.08
C GLU A 8 21.59 11.19 -21.53
N SER A 9 21.81 12.35 -22.11
CA SER A 9 20.97 13.52 -21.86
C SER A 9 19.57 13.22 -22.39
N PRO A 10 18.49 13.51 -21.63
CA PRO A 10 17.13 13.29 -22.11
C PRO A 10 16.92 14.00 -23.44
N SER A 11 16.29 13.34 -24.40
CA SER A 11 16.05 13.92 -25.72
C SER A 11 15.26 15.23 -25.58
N PHE A 12 15.51 16.21 -26.47
CA PHE A 12 14.82 17.49 -26.50
C PHE A 12 13.30 17.36 -26.45
N LEU A 13 12.73 16.31 -27.06
CA LEU A 13 11.30 15.99 -27.03
C LEU A 13 10.82 15.54 -25.62
N GLN A 14 11.67 14.84 -24.86
CA GLN A 14 11.36 14.49 -23.46
C GLN A 14 11.40 15.74 -22.55
N ALA A 15 12.34 16.63 -22.79
CA ALA A 15 12.42 17.90 -22.08
C ALA A 15 11.23 18.83 -22.41
N LEU A 16 10.84 18.91 -23.68
CA LEU A 16 9.66 19.67 -24.11
C LEU A 16 8.36 19.08 -23.60
N GLY A 17 8.20 17.75 -23.60
CA GLY A 17 7.06 17.05 -23.01
C GLY A 17 6.91 17.30 -21.51
N SER A 18 8.04 17.43 -20.78
CA SER A 18 8.03 17.78 -19.36
C SER A 18 7.64 19.24 -19.09
N LEU A 19 8.02 20.15 -19.98
CA LEU A 19 7.65 21.58 -19.92
C LEU A 19 6.17 21.82 -20.26
N LEU A 20 5.60 21.03 -21.17
CA LEU A 20 4.18 21.09 -21.53
C LEU A 20 3.27 20.29 -20.59
N GLY A 21 3.83 19.75 -19.51
CA GLY A 21 3.08 19.11 -18.42
C GLY A 21 2.43 17.76 -18.78
N GLY A 22 2.88 17.08 -19.85
CA GLY A 22 2.21 15.89 -20.42
C GLY A 22 2.80 14.52 -20.09
N GLY A 23 4.05 14.41 -19.62
CA GLY A 23 4.75 13.12 -19.49
C GLY A 23 4.83 12.56 -18.06
N PRO A 24 5.27 11.30 -17.94
CA PRO A 24 5.56 10.68 -16.65
C PRO A 24 6.72 11.39 -15.94
N LYS A 25 6.75 11.30 -14.62
CA LYS A 25 7.86 11.81 -13.81
C LYS A 25 8.89 10.72 -13.59
N VAL A 26 10.13 10.97 -14.01
CA VAL A 26 11.24 10.06 -13.70
C VAL A 26 11.88 10.48 -12.38
N VAL A 27 11.92 9.55 -11.42
CA VAL A 27 12.52 9.76 -10.10
C VAL A 27 13.61 8.73 -9.90
N ARG A 28 14.83 9.19 -9.66
CA ARG A 28 15.91 8.34 -9.16
C ARG A 28 15.95 8.43 -7.65
N SER A 29 15.94 7.31 -6.96
CA SER A 29 15.97 7.23 -5.50
C SER A 29 16.94 6.14 -5.06
N GLY A 30 17.77 6.44 -4.08
CA GLY A 30 18.41 5.41 -3.29
C GLY A 30 17.40 4.79 -2.31
N PHE A 31 17.68 3.58 -1.87
CA PHE A 31 16.89 2.93 -0.84
C PHE A 31 17.25 3.41 0.55
N SER A 32 16.24 3.55 1.37
CA SER A 32 16.37 3.72 2.81
C SER A 32 16.06 2.42 3.51
N THR A 33 16.71 2.15 4.63
CA THR A 33 16.41 0.97 5.45
C THR A 33 16.37 1.32 6.92
N TYR A 34 15.49 0.61 7.63
CA TYR A 34 15.38 0.70 9.08
C TYR A 34 14.89 -0.61 9.68
N GLY A 35 15.49 -1.02 10.79
CA GLY A 35 15.03 -2.18 11.55
C GLY A 35 16.17 -3.07 12.02
N LYS A 36 15.85 -4.33 12.34
CA LYS A 36 16.80 -5.32 12.82
C LYS A 36 17.01 -6.43 11.80
N LEU A 37 18.25 -6.91 11.72
CA LEU A 37 18.60 -8.13 10.99
C LEU A 37 19.51 -9.01 11.85
N PRO A 38 19.50 -10.32 11.64
CA PRO A 38 20.38 -11.26 12.38
C PRO A 38 21.87 -11.00 12.22
N LEU A 39 22.25 -10.09 11.35
CA LEU A 39 23.64 -9.70 11.08
C LEU A 39 24.24 -8.77 12.14
N TYR A 40 23.41 -8.14 12.97
CA TYR A 40 23.86 -7.09 13.87
C TYR A 40 23.07 -7.01 15.17
N LYS A 41 23.75 -6.58 16.23
CA LYS A 41 23.16 -6.47 17.58
C LYS A 41 22.19 -5.30 17.72
N ASP A 42 22.35 -4.24 16.91
CA ASP A 42 21.55 -3.02 17.00
C ASP A 42 20.73 -2.78 15.73
N PHE A 43 20.06 -1.65 15.65
CA PHE A 43 19.29 -1.25 14.48
C PHE A 43 20.19 -0.92 13.31
N LEU A 44 19.87 -1.47 12.15
CA LEU A 44 20.44 -1.03 10.89
C LEU A 44 19.68 0.21 10.40
N ARG A 45 20.44 1.24 9.98
CA ARG A 45 19.90 2.56 9.62
C ARG A 45 20.64 3.07 8.39
N HIS A 46 19.91 3.32 7.31
CA HIS A 46 20.48 3.95 6.12
C HIS A 46 19.44 4.85 5.45
N GLY A 47 19.87 5.98 4.89
CA GLY A 47 19.03 6.87 4.09
C GLY A 47 17.93 7.60 4.88
N LEU A 48 18.06 7.75 6.22
CA LEU A 48 17.02 8.30 7.10
C LEU A 48 17.07 9.84 7.26
N ALA A 49 17.79 10.57 6.39
CA ALA A 49 17.91 12.02 6.52
C ALA A 49 16.64 12.78 6.08
N ALA A 50 15.87 12.23 5.15
CA ALA A 50 14.63 12.83 4.67
C ALA A 50 13.55 12.87 5.75
N LYS A 51 12.73 13.94 5.78
CA LYS A 51 11.67 14.12 6.79
C LYS A 51 10.67 12.95 6.79
N GLU A 52 10.34 12.44 5.62
CA GLU A 52 9.42 11.29 5.46
C GLU A 52 10.02 10.02 6.05
N ALA A 53 11.32 9.78 5.85
CA ALA A 53 12.02 8.62 6.41
C ALA A 53 12.10 8.71 7.93
N GLN A 54 12.30 9.91 8.47
CA GLN A 54 12.30 10.15 9.93
C GLN A 54 10.90 9.96 10.51
N ALA A 55 9.85 10.47 9.86
CA ALA A 55 8.46 10.30 10.28
C ALA A 55 8.06 8.82 10.28
N PHE A 56 8.41 8.08 9.22
CA PHE A 56 8.19 6.64 9.13
C PHE A 56 8.89 5.88 10.26
N ARG A 57 10.17 6.12 10.46
CA ARG A 57 10.93 5.52 11.55
C ARG A 57 10.25 5.78 12.88
N HIS A 58 9.90 7.03 13.17
CA HIS A 58 9.29 7.41 14.45
C HIS A 58 7.93 6.74 14.68
N TRP A 59 7.11 6.67 13.63
CA TRP A 59 5.84 5.97 13.65
C TRP A 59 6.04 4.46 13.94
N LEU A 60 7.00 3.84 13.25
CA LEU A 60 7.30 2.42 13.41
C LEU A 60 7.83 2.11 14.83
N ASP A 61 8.79 2.92 15.33
CA ASP A 61 9.32 2.79 16.68
C ASP A 61 8.22 2.86 17.74
N ARG A 62 7.40 3.92 17.68
CA ARG A 62 6.32 4.12 18.62
C ARG A 62 5.26 3.01 18.56
N GLY A 63 4.87 2.64 17.37
CA GLY A 63 3.85 1.65 17.14
C GLY A 63 4.30 0.26 17.59
N PHE A 64 5.49 -0.16 17.19
CA PHE A 64 6.00 -1.47 17.55
C PHE A 64 6.26 -1.60 19.03
N SER A 65 7.00 -0.69 19.65
CA SER A 65 7.31 -0.77 21.07
C SER A 65 6.07 -0.63 21.96
N ARG A 66 5.11 0.20 21.58
CA ARG A 66 3.95 0.47 22.41
C ARG A 66 2.82 -0.55 22.24
N HIS A 67 2.57 -0.98 21.03
CA HIS A 67 1.39 -1.75 20.68
C HIS A 67 1.70 -3.19 20.33
N TRP A 68 2.74 -3.45 19.56
CA TRP A 68 3.08 -4.82 19.14
C TRP A 68 3.78 -5.60 20.23
N GLU A 69 4.87 -5.06 20.81
CA GLU A 69 5.65 -5.74 21.85
C GLU A 69 4.87 -5.96 23.15
N ASN A 70 4.00 -5.03 23.51
CA ASN A 70 3.18 -5.11 24.72
C ASN A 70 1.90 -5.95 24.54
N ASN A 71 1.60 -6.38 23.32
CA ASN A 71 0.46 -7.24 23.03
C ASN A 71 0.91 -8.69 22.86
N ASN A 72 0.59 -9.56 23.79
CA ASN A 72 1.02 -10.96 23.77
C ASN A 72 0.57 -11.70 22.49
N ALA A 73 -0.62 -11.40 21.97
CA ALA A 73 -1.08 -12.02 20.73
C ALA A 73 -0.24 -11.59 19.53
N CYS A 74 0.08 -10.30 19.40
CA CYS A 74 0.97 -9.81 18.34
C CYS A 74 2.40 -10.31 18.52
N ARG A 75 2.93 -10.27 19.75
CA ARG A 75 4.30 -10.69 20.06
C ARG A 75 4.57 -12.15 19.68
N ASN A 76 3.59 -13.03 19.85
CA ASN A 76 3.71 -14.46 19.56
C ASN A 76 3.38 -14.80 18.11
N HIS A 77 2.83 -13.86 17.34
CA HIS A 77 2.51 -14.04 15.94
C HIS A 77 3.69 -13.60 15.06
N PRO A 78 4.12 -14.40 14.07
CA PRO A 78 5.13 -13.95 13.12
C PRO A 78 4.58 -12.78 12.32
N LEU A 79 5.39 -11.75 12.16
CA LEU A 79 5.05 -10.62 11.30
C LEU A 79 5.24 -11.01 9.85
N GLU A 80 4.14 -11.22 9.15
CA GLU A 80 4.15 -11.55 7.73
C GLU A 80 4.72 -10.40 6.89
N PRO A 81 5.29 -10.69 5.72
CA PRO A 81 5.75 -9.66 4.81
C PRO A 81 4.61 -8.78 4.32
N HIS A 82 4.82 -7.46 4.34
CA HIS A 82 3.89 -6.49 3.79
C HIS A 82 4.61 -5.49 2.90
N ALA A 83 3.98 -5.13 1.78
CA ALA A 83 4.31 -3.91 1.06
C ALA A 83 3.42 -2.77 1.55
N PHE A 84 3.90 -1.54 1.49
CA PHE A 84 3.15 -0.40 2.01
C PHE A 84 3.37 0.87 1.19
N SER A 85 2.34 1.71 1.16
CA SER A 85 2.39 3.08 0.68
C SER A 85 1.78 3.99 1.73
N LEU A 86 2.63 4.75 2.44
CA LEU A 86 2.26 5.53 3.61
C LEU A 86 2.54 7.02 3.40
N ARG A 87 1.62 7.87 3.83
CA ARG A 87 1.76 9.32 3.85
C ARG A 87 1.64 9.84 5.28
N PHE A 88 2.55 10.69 5.66
CA PHE A 88 2.56 11.35 6.96
C PHE A 88 2.03 12.78 6.83
N GLU A 89 1.32 13.23 7.83
CA GLU A 89 0.72 14.56 7.88
C GLU A 89 1.75 15.67 7.58
N GLY A 90 1.34 16.65 6.76
CA GLY A 90 2.18 17.79 6.39
C GLY A 90 3.35 17.48 5.46
N LEU A 91 3.54 16.23 5.02
CA LEU A 91 4.65 15.86 4.16
C LEU A 91 4.22 15.71 2.69
N ALA A 92 5.07 16.20 1.77
CA ALA A 92 4.81 16.21 0.34
C ALA A 92 5.20 14.92 -0.39
N ARG A 93 5.75 13.94 0.34
CA ARG A 93 6.22 12.67 -0.23
C ARG A 93 5.61 11.51 0.55
N ARG A 94 5.46 10.38 -0.13
CA ARG A 94 5.05 9.12 0.48
C ARG A 94 6.26 8.23 0.73
N VAL A 95 6.17 7.42 1.75
CA VAL A 95 7.10 6.32 1.98
C VAL A 95 6.48 5.06 1.37
N VAL A 96 7.18 4.49 0.41
CA VAL A 96 6.74 3.30 -0.33
C VAL A 96 7.78 2.21 -0.16
N GLY A 97 7.40 1.01 0.25
CA GLY A 97 8.39 -0.04 0.53
C GLY A 97 7.80 -1.33 1.04
N CYS A 98 8.67 -2.13 1.63
CA CYS A 98 8.34 -3.41 2.23
C CYS A 98 8.84 -3.52 3.67
N LEU A 99 8.14 -4.36 4.43
CA LEU A 99 8.40 -4.66 5.83
C LEU A 99 8.32 -6.17 6.04
N TRP A 100 9.22 -6.70 6.85
CA TRP A 100 9.28 -8.12 7.21
C TRP A 100 9.53 -8.29 8.70
N GLY A 101 9.01 -9.36 9.27
CA GLY A 101 9.41 -9.81 10.60
C GLY A 101 10.90 -10.13 10.65
N SER A 102 11.57 -9.66 11.70
CA SER A 102 13.01 -9.85 11.88
C SER A 102 13.40 -9.79 13.36
N HIS A 103 14.68 -10.01 13.63
CA HIS A 103 15.26 -9.96 14.97
C HIS A 103 16.72 -9.49 14.92
N ASP A 104 17.31 -9.20 16.06
CA ASP A 104 18.74 -8.90 16.16
C ASP A 104 19.60 -10.19 16.15
N GLN A 105 20.91 -10.03 16.11
CA GLN A 105 21.88 -11.12 16.02
C GLN A 105 21.75 -12.17 17.14
N GLY A 106 21.23 -11.80 18.29
CA GLY A 106 21.04 -12.73 19.41
C GLY A 106 19.61 -13.25 19.56
N GLU A 107 18.72 -12.98 18.64
CA GLU A 107 17.27 -13.28 18.70
C GLU A 107 16.56 -12.71 19.95
N LEU A 108 17.23 -11.82 20.68
CA LEU A 108 16.73 -11.27 21.93
C LEU A 108 15.62 -10.23 21.73
N ARG A 109 15.69 -9.51 20.60
CA ARG A 109 14.74 -8.43 20.31
C ARG A 109 14.17 -8.58 18.91
N ARG A 110 12.88 -8.82 18.83
CA ARG A 110 12.14 -8.85 17.56
C ARG A 110 11.77 -7.42 17.18
N PHE A 111 12.02 -7.06 15.93
CA PHE A 111 11.62 -5.80 15.35
C PHE A 111 11.61 -5.94 13.82
N PRO A 112 10.66 -5.33 13.11
CA PRO A 112 10.63 -5.46 11.67
C PRO A 112 11.86 -4.89 11.01
N TYR A 113 12.21 -5.46 9.86
CA TYR A 113 13.16 -4.89 8.94
C TYR A 113 12.43 -4.30 7.74
N THR A 114 12.81 -3.09 7.33
CA THR A 114 12.14 -2.35 6.27
C THR A 114 13.12 -1.87 5.21
N ILE A 115 12.70 -1.93 3.94
CA ILE A 115 13.38 -1.31 2.80
C ILE A 115 12.35 -0.45 2.08
N PHE A 116 12.66 0.82 1.83
CA PHE A 116 11.71 1.78 1.28
C PHE A 116 12.38 2.92 0.52
N VAL A 117 11.57 3.64 -0.25
CA VAL A 117 11.93 4.88 -0.95
C VAL A 117 10.91 5.97 -0.64
N SER A 118 11.28 7.24 -0.87
CA SER A 118 10.35 8.38 -0.80
C SER A 118 9.90 8.78 -2.19
N VAL A 119 8.60 8.68 -2.46
CA VAL A 119 7.96 9.00 -3.75
C VAL A 119 7.25 10.36 -3.64
N PRO A 120 7.52 11.31 -4.54
CA PRO A 120 6.81 12.58 -4.54
C PRO A 120 5.34 12.40 -4.92
N VAL A 121 4.45 13.09 -4.22
CA VAL A 121 3.02 13.16 -4.54
C VAL A 121 2.57 14.62 -4.61
N GLY A 122 1.61 14.91 -5.47
CA GLY A 122 1.06 16.26 -5.65
C GLY A 122 0.74 16.58 -7.09
N GLY A 123 -0.19 17.48 -7.32
CA GLY A 123 -0.65 17.84 -8.66
C GLY A 123 -1.34 16.69 -9.39
N SER A 124 -0.76 16.24 -10.50
CA SER A 124 -1.24 15.10 -11.30
C SER A 124 -0.75 13.73 -10.82
N PHE A 125 0.12 13.70 -9.80
CA PHE A 125 0.74 12.50 -9.24
C PHE A 125 0.21 12.31 -7.82
N GLY A 126 -0.85 11.55 -7.69
CA GLY A 126 -1.53 11.33 -6.41
C GLY A 126 -1.35 9.93 -5.87
N GLU A 127 -2.42 9.39 -5.35
CA GLU A 127 -2.44 8.10 -4.68
C GLU A 127 -2.24 6.93 -5.65
N LEU A 128 -2.88 6.96 -6.83
CA LEU A 128 -2.76 5.89 -7.82
C LEU A 128 -1.35 5.81 -8.38
N SER A 129 -0.74 6.94 -8.66
CA SER A 129 0.67 7.03 -9.11
C SER A 129 1.62 6.40 -8.10
N ALA A 130 1.39 6.61 -6.82
CA ALA A 130 2.21 6.03 -5.75
C ALA A 130 1.97 4.53 -5.57
N LEU A 131 0.74 4.05 -5.78
CA LEU A 131 0.42 2.63 -5.72
C LEU A 131 0.98 1.86 -6.92
N GLU A 132 0.97 2.46 -8.12
CA GLU A 132 1.66 1.87 -9.27
C GLU A 132 3.16 1.71 -9.00
N ALA A 133 3.80 2.73 -8.41
CA ALA A 133 5.20 2.65 -8.02
C ALA A 133 5.47 1.56 -6.96
N LEU A 134 4.49 1.24 -6.12
CA LEU A 134 4.62 0.25 -5.05
C LEU A 134 5.00 -1.13 -5.57
N GLY A 135 4.42 -1.59 -6.68
CA GLY A 135 4.75 -2.88 -7.28
C GLY A 135 6.25 -3.00 -7.60
N LYS A 136 6.82 -2.00 -8.28
CA LYS A 136 8.24 -1.96 -8.66
C LYS A 136 9.15 -1.84 -7.43
N VAL A 137 8.80 -0.98 -6.49
CA VAL A 137 9.57 -0.83 -5.23
C VAL A 137 9.58 -2.14 -4.45
N ALA A 138 8.47 -2.85 -4.41
CA ALA A 138 8.36 -4.09 -3.67
C ALA A 138 9.19 -5.23 -4.28
N GLU A 139 9.24 -5.33 -5.61
CA GLU A 139 10.11 -6.29 -6.32
C GLU A 139 11.58 -6.05 -6.00
N GLU A 140 12.04 -4.81 -6.16
CA GLU A 140 13.43 -4.43 -5.87
C GLU A 140 13.78 -4.59 -4.39
N ALA A 141 12.87 -4.24 -3.49
CA ALA A 141 13.07 -4.42 -2.05
C ALA A 141 13.18 -5.90 -1.66
N ARG A 142 12.46 -6.80 -2.35
CA ARG A 142 12.58 -8.26 -2.16
C ARG A 142 13.97 -8.75 -2.55
N GLU A 143 14.45 -8.33 -3.71
CA GLU A 143 15.77 -8.72 -4.19
C GLU A 143 16.88 -8.17 -3.28
N LEU A 144 16.81 -6.91 -2.90
CA LEU A 144 17.74 -6.31 -1.93
C LEU A 144 17.72 -7.03 -0.59
N ARG A 145 16.55 -7.47 -0.11
CA ARG A 145 16.45 -8.27 1.11
C ARG A 145 17.18 -9.61 0.96
N ARG A 146 17.03 -10.27 -0.20
CA ARG A 146 17.73 -11.52 -0.49
C ARG A 146 19.24 -11.31 -0.44
N ILE A 147 19.75 -10.35 -1.20
CA ILE A 147 21.17 -9.99 -1.25
C ILE A 147 21.69 -9.61 0.14
N ALA A 148 20.94 -8.79 0.88
CA ALA A 148 21.30 -8.36 2.23
C ALA A 148 21.44 -9.54 3.21
N ARG A 149 20.61 -10.57 3.08
CA ARG A 149 20.72 -11.79 3.91
C ARG A 149 21.95 -12.64 3.57
N GLU A 150 22.40 -12.58 2.32
CA GLU A 150 23.56 -13.30 1.81
C GLU A 150 24.89 -12.55 2.04
N ALA A 151 24.84 -11.28 2.39
CA ALA A 151 26.00 -10.42 2.56
C ALA A 151 26.97 -10.89 3.69
N GLY A 152 26.51 -11.74 4.59
CA GLY A 152 27.32 -12.36 5.65
C GLY A 152 27.74 -11.40 6.77
N ASP A 153 27.90 -10.11 6.50
CA ASP A 153 28.25 -9.09 7.48
C ASP A 153 27.58 -7.74 7.22
N VAL A 154 27.71 -6.85 8.20
CA VAL A 154 27.07 -5.50 8.19
C VAL A 154 27.68 -4.58 7.14
N GLN A 155 28.96 -4.70 6.82
CA GLN A 155 29.61 -3.82 5.84
C GLN A 155 29.17 -4.17 4.44
N GLY A 156 29.16 -5.44 4.08
CA GLY A 156 28.63 -5.94 2.81
C GLY A 156 27.16 -5.55 2.63
N PHE A 157 26.35 -5.70 3.69
CA PHE A 157 24.96 -5.21 3.70
C PHE A 157 24.87 -3.72 3.35
N TYR A 158 25.60 -2.85 4.06
CA TYR A 158 25.54 -1.39 3.78
C TYR A 158 26.10 -1.03 2.40
N GLN A 159 27.05 -1.80 1.89
CA GLN A 159 27.54 -1.61 0.53
C GLN A 159 26.43 -1.91 -0.49
N CYS A 160 25.76 -3.07 -0.38
CA CYS A 160 24.64 -3.43 -1.24
C CYS A 160 23.54 -2.36 -1.25
N ILE A 161 23.14 -1.87 -0.07
CA ILE A 161 22.08 -0.84 0.02
C ILE A 161 22.52 0.51 -0.57
N ARG A 162 23.77 0.92 -0.39
CA ARG A 162 24.30 2.19 -0.93
C ARG A 162 24.45 2.16 -2.44
N GLU A 163 24.79 1.02 -3.01
CA GLU A 163 24.95 0.86 -4.45
C GLU A 163 23.62 0.68 -5.15
N ALA A 164 22.60 0.20 -4.41
CA ALA A 164 21.27 0.02 -4.95
C ALA A 164 20.60 1.37 -5.25
N SER A 165 20.13 1.51 -6.47
CA SER A 165 19.36 2.67 -6.91
C SER A 165 18.17 2.23 -7.72
N LEU A 166 17.06 2.90 -7.53
CA LEU A 166 15.81 2.65 -8.24
C LEU A 166 15.47 3.84 -9.13
N THR A 167 15.23 3.58 -10.40
CA THR A 167 14.65 4.55 -11.32
C THR A 167 13.17 4.25 -11.50
N LEU A 168 12.34 5.10 -10.91
CA LEU A 168 10.89 5.02 -11.01
C LEU A 168 10.40 5.95 -12.11
N ARG A 169 9.63 5.40 -13.03
CA ARG A 169 8.79 6.16 -13.94
C ARG A 169 7.40 6.22 -13.30
N ILE A 170 7.03 7.37 -12.79
CA ILE A 170 5.76 7.59 -12.09
C ILE A 170 4.79 8.18 -13.11
N GLU A 171 3.74 7.44 -13.41
CA GLU A 171 2.67 7.88 -14.29
C GLU A 171 1.71 8.82 -13.54
N ARG A 172 0.90 9.58 -14.27
CA ARG A 172 -0.16 10.41 -13.67
C ARG A 172 -1.32 9.56 -13.21
N ASP A 173 -2.04 9.99 -12.21
CA ASP A 173 -3.22 9.29 -11.72
C ASP A 173 -4.25 9.02 -12.83
N ALA A 174 -4.44 9.94 -13.77
CA ALA A 174 -5.33 9.74 -14.90
C ALA A 174 -4.86 8.58 -15.81
N THR A 175 -3.55 8.52 -16.10
CA THR A 175 -2.95 7.45 -16.91
C THR A 175 -3.05 6.10 -16.18
N VAL A 176 -2.75 6.07 -14.88
CA VAL A 176 -2.88 4.84 -14.07
C VAL A 176 -4.32 4.36 -14.04
N ARG A 177 -5.28 5.27 -13.88
CA ARG A 177 -6.72 4.94 -13.93
C ARG A 177 -7.15 4.36 -15.28
N GLU A 178 -6.65 4.91 -16.39
CA GLU A 178 -6.92 4.40 -17.73
C GLU A 178 -6.35 2.98 -17.92
N GLN A 179 -5.09 2.77 -17.55
CA GLN A 179 -4.44 1.46 -17.59
C GLN A 179 -5.16 0.44 -16.71
N LEU A 180 -5.58 0.85 -15.52
CA LEU A 180 -6.36 0.02 -14.62
C LEU A 180 -7.72 -0.34 -15.26
N SER A 181 -8.44 0.65 -15.80
CA SER A 181 -9.71 0.41 -16.50
C SER A 181 -9.55 -0.59 -17.65
N GLN A 182 -8.47 -0.50 -18.42
CA GLN A 182 -8.18 -1.44 -19.49
C GLN A 182 -7.92 -2.85 -18.95
N ALA A 183 -7.11 -2.99 -17.90
CA ALA A 183 -6.80 -4.30 -17.29
C ALA A 183 -8.04 -4.98 -16.69
N LEU A 184 -9.03 -4.19 -16.25
CA LEU A 184 -10.26 -4.71 -15.63
C LEU A 184 -11.38 -5.07 -16.63
N ARG A 185 -11.21 -4.81 -17.93
CA ARG A 185 -12.26 -5.06 -18.94
C ARG A 185 -12.55 -6.54 -19.16
N GLU A 186 -11.55 -7.38 -18.96
CA GLU A 186 -11.64 -8.83 -19.19
C GLU A 186 -12.13 -9.61 -17.96
N ILE A 187 -12.27 -8.92 -16.82
CA ILE A 187 -12.71 -9.51 -15.56
C ILE A 187 -14.14 -9.05 -15.31
N THR A 188 -15.08 -9.98 -15.14
CA THR A 188 -16.45 -9.63 -14.79
C THR A 188 -16.58 -9.34 -13.30
N VAL A 189 -17.59 -8.56 -12.92
CA VAL A 189 -17.95 -8.35 -11.51
C VAL A 189 -18.25 -9.67 -10.82
N ARG A 190 -18.92 -10.60 -11.51
CA ARG A 190 -19.22 -11.95 -11.00
C ARG A 190 -17.94 -12.71 -10.66
N ASP A 191 -17.00 -12.80 -11.60
CA ASP A 191 -15.78 -13.57 -11.39
C ASP A 191 -14.96 -12.98 -10.25
N PHE A 192 -14.84 -11.66 -10.21
CA PHE A 192 -14.10 -10.99 -9.14
C PHE A 192 -14.76 -11.20 -7.78
N ALA A 193 -16.07 -11.00 -7.66
CA ALA A 193 -16.82 -11.23 -6.42
C ALA A 193 -16.71 -12.68 -5.95
N THR A 194 -16.84 -13.64 -6.89
CA THR A 194 -16.68 -15.07 -6.60
C THR A 194 -15.27 -15.42 -6.13
N SER A 195 -14.26 -14.80 -6.73
CA SER A 195 -12.86 -14.96 -6.31
C SER A 195 -12.59 -14.42 -4.89
N LEU A 196 -13.33 -13.39 -4.47
CA LEU A 196 -13.24 -12.82 -3.11
C LEU A 196 -13.98 -13.61 -2.04
N TYR A 197 -15.19 -14.10 -2.36
CA TYR A 197 -16.16 -14.60 -1.39
C TYR A 197 -16.68 -16.02 -1.68
N GLY A 198 -16.23 -16.65 -2.76
CA GLY A 198 -16.69 -17.99 -3.14
C GLY A 198 -18.21 -18.08 -3.29
N ALA A 199 -18.82 -19.06 -2.65
CA ALA A 199 -20.27 -19.29 -2.70
C ALA A 199 -21.11 -18.15 -2.09
N GLU A 200 -20.52 -17.33 -1.24
CA GLU A 200 -21.20 -16.19 -0.58
C GLU A 200 -21.19 -14.91 -1.40
N ALA A 201 -20.58 -14.92 -2.58
CA ALA A 201 -20.38 -13.73 -3.42
C ALA A 201 -21.67 -12.94 -3.70
N ALA A 202 -22.78 -13.63 -3.97
CA ALA A 202 -24.08 -13.01 -4.26
C ALA A 202 -24.66 -12.19 -3.08
N ILE A 203 -24.19 -12.44 -1.87
CA ILE A 203 -24.61 -11.76 -0.64
C ILE A 203 -23.54 -10.77 -0.20
N ALA A 204 -22.29 -11.21 -0.15
CA ALA A 204 -21.18 -10.43 0.39
C ALA A 204 -20.78 -9.26 -0.50
N TRP A 205 -20.85 -9.41 -1.81
CA TRP A 205 -20.49 -8.34 -2.75
C TRP A 205 -21.42 -7.13 -2.68
N PRO A 206 -22.77 -7.29 -2.76
CA PRO A 206 -23.68 -6.16 -2.58
C PRO A 206 -23.51 -5.48 -1.22
N ALA A 207 -23.26 -6.25 -0.17
CA ALA A 207 -23.01 -5.72 1.16
C ALA A 207 -21.72 -4.86 1.22
N LEU A 208 -20.64 -5.31 0.58
CA LEU A 208 -19.42 -4.53 0.45
C LEU A 208 -19.67 -3.21 -0.31
N LEU A 209 -20.35 -3.27 -1.45
CA LEU A 209 -20.66 -2.08 -2.24
C LEU A 209 -21.57 -1.11 -1.48
N GLY A 210 -22.59 -1.63 -0.78
CA GLY A 210 -23.47 -0.83 0.08
C GLY A 210 -22.69 -0.12 1.18
N TRP A 211 -21.79 -0.83 1.85
CA TRP A 211 -20.92 -0.27 2.87
C TRP A 211 -20.00 0.83 2.31
N LEU A 212 -19.36 0.58 1.14
CA LEU A 212 -18.52 1.58 0.47
C LEU A 212 -19.31 2.84 0.09
N THR A 213 -20.54 2.66 -0.42
CA THR A 213 -21.45 3.73 -0.78
C THR A 213 -21.82 4.58 0.44
N GLU A 214 -22.19 3.94 1.55
CA GLU A 214 -22.52 4.61 2.80
C GLU A 214 -21.32 5.41 3.33
N LYS A 215 -20.12 4.83 3.35
CA LYS A 215 -18.90 5.52 3.78
C LYS A 215 -18.58 6.73 2.89
N ARG A 216 -18.74 6.61 1.57
CA ARG A 216 -18.55 7.74 0.64
C ARG A 216 -19.59 8.85 0.85
N ALA A 217 -20.86 8.47 1.03
CA ALA A 217 -21.93 9.45 1.31
C ALA A 217 -21.65 10.20 2.61
N ALA A 218 -21.29 9.48 3.66
CA ALA A 218 -20.94 10.05 4.95
C ALA A 218 -19.73 11.02 4.87
N ALA A 219 -18.71 10.68 4.07
CA ALA A 219 -17.54 11.55 3.84
C ALA A 219 -17.88 12.84 3.04
N ARG A 220 -19.01 12.88 2.31
CA ARG A 220 -19.48 14.07 1.58
C ARG A 220 -20.35 14.99 2.43
N GLY A 221 -20.99 14.48 3.48
CA GLY A 221 -21.81 15.25 4.40
C GLY A 221 -20.98 16.24 5.22
N ARG A 222 -21.34 17.53 5.19
CA ARG A 222 -20.54 18.59 5.84
C ARG A 222 -20.69 18.63 7.35
N ASP A 223 -21.66 17.92 7.93
CA ASP A 223 -22.08 18.12 9.33
C ASP A 223 -21.78 16.94 10.28
N HIS A 224 -21.17 15.89 9.80
CA HIS A 224 -20.85 14.73 10.65
C HIS A 224 -19.36 14.43 10.64
N VAL A 225 -18.79 14.32 11.83
CA VAL A 225 -17.47 13.73 12.06
C VAL A 225 -17.57 12.25 11.68
N VAL A 226 -17.42 11.95 10.39
CA VAL A 226 -17.36 10.57 9.95
C VAL A 226 -16.07 9.98 10.50
N PRO A 227 -16.13 8.84 11.22
CA PRO A 227 -14.91 8.18 11.62
C PRO A 227 -14.08 7.87 10.37
N PRO A 228 -12.80 8.20 10.40
CA PRO A 228 -11.92 7.99 9.25
C PRO A 228 -11.93 6.52 8.87
N LEU A 229 -12.02 6.26 7.57
CA LEU A 229 -12.06 4.91 7.02
C LEU A 229 -10.79 4.15 7.42
N ALA A 230 -10.98 3.02 8.07
CA ALA A 230 -9.96 2.01 8.27
C ALA A 230 -10.61 0.66 7.99
N CYS A 231 -10.22 0.01 6.90
CA CYS A 231 -10.80 -1.26 6.54
C CYS A 231 -9.77 -2.26 6.02
N ARG A 232 -10.10 -3.53 6.19
CA ARG A 232 -9.40 -4.65 5.61
C ARG A 232 -10.29 -5.31 4.57
N LEU A 233 -9.84 -5.31 3.34
CA LEU A 233 -10.53 -5.85 2.18
C LEU A 233 -10.01 -7.25 1.84
N PRO A 234 -10.85 -8.15 1.34
CA PRO A 234 -10.39 -9.41 0.79
C PRO A 234 -9.53 -9.20 -0.45
N VAL A 235 -8.71 -10.18 -0.78
CA VAL A 235 -7.81 -10.16 -1.94
C VAL A 235 -8.21 -11.28 -2.90
N SER A 236 -8.38 -10.93 -4.17
CA SER A 236 -8.68 -11.84 -5.27
C SER A 236 -7.40 -12.44 -5.85
N GLN A 237 -7.50 -13.63 -6.41
CA GLN A 237 -6.41 -14.24 -7.19
C GLN A 237 -6.44 -13.81 -8.66
N LEU A 238 -7.51 -13.16 -9.12
CA LEU A 238 -7.67 -12.74 -10.52
C LEU A 238 -6.84 -11.51 -10.90
N LEU A 239 -6.41 -10.73 -9.91
CA LEU A 239 -5.62 -9.52 -10.10
C LEU A 239 -4.39 -9.53 -9.19
N PRO A 240 -3.24 -9.06 -9.68
CA PRO A 240 -2.09 -8.78 -8.80
C PRO A 240 -2.49 -7.85 -7.65
N VAL A 241 -2.00 -8.14 -6.43
CA VAL A 241 -2.37 -7.37 -5.23
C VAL A 241 -2.16 -5.85 -5.38
N PRO A 242 -1.08 -5.35 -6.00
CA PRO A 242 -0.95 -3.91 -6.26
C PRO A 242 -2.07 -3.34 -7.13
N ARG A 243 -2.53 -4.06 -8.15
CA ARG A 243 -3.65 -3.65 -9.00
C ARG A 243 -4.99 -3.61 -8.25
N GLN A 244 -5.17 -4.51 -7.28
CA GLN A 244 -6.35 -4.45 -6.40
C GLN A 244 -6.30 -3.23 -5.49
N ALA A 245 -5.14 -2.85 -4.99
CA ALA A 245 -4.98 -1.60 -4.24
C ALA A 245 -5.32 -0.36 -5.07
N GLU A 246 -4.88 -0.32 -6.32
CA GLU A 246 -5.25 0.74 -7.28
C GLU A 246 -6.76 0.77 -7.53
N LEU A 247 -7.40 -0.39 -7.72
CA LEU A 247 -8.85 -0.50 -7.89
C LEU A 247 -9.59 0.07 -6.69
N TRP A 248 -9.30 -0.40 -5.50
CA TRP A 248 -9.97 0.06 -4.29
C TRP A 248 -9.69 1.53 -3.98
N ALA A 249 -8.46 1.99 -4.22
CA ALA A 249 -8.13 3.41 -4.10
C ALA A 249 -8.94 4.26 -5.10
N ALA A 250 -9.05 3.82 -6.35
CA ALA A 250 -9.83 4.50 -7.37
C ALA A 250 -11.33 4.53 -7.06
N VAL A 251 -11.87 3.42 -6.53
CA VAL A 251 -13.26 3.30 -6.07
C VAL A 251 -13.54 4.22 -4.88
N LEU A 252 -12.68 4.20 -3.86
CA LEU A 252 -12.86 5.02 -2.66
C LEU A 252 -12.72 6.52 -2.93
N GLN A 253 -11.73 6.91 -3.70
CA GLN A 253 -11.50 8.32 -3.99
C GLN A 253 -12.51 8.92 -4.99
N GLY A 254 -13.01 8.11 -5.93
CA GLY A 254 -13.88 8.60 -7.00
C GLY A 254 -13.19 9.64 -7.91
N PRO A 255 -13.90 10.14 -8.92
CA PRO A 255 -13.41 11.24 -9.76
C PRO A 255 -13.37 12.54 -8.96
N GLY A 256 -12.28 13.32 -9.10
CA GLY A 256 -12.21 14.70 -8.55
C GLY A 256 -11.80 14.81 -7.08
N ALA A 257 -11.11 13.85 -6.53
CA ALA A 257 -10.74 13.75 -5.11
C ALA A 257 -9.73 14.80 -4.57
N LYS A 258 -9.85 16.07 -4.95
CA LYS A 258 -9.01 17.14 -4.40
C LYS A 258 -9.34 17.39 -2.92
N GLY A 259 -8.32 17.40 -2.06
CA GLY A 259 -8.45 17.77 -0.64
C GLY A 259 -8.92 16.67 0.30
N LYS A 260 -8.96 15.41 -0.14
CA LYS A 260 -9.30 14.28 0.73
C LYS A 260 -8.16 13.87 1.65
N ALA A 261 -8.53 13.16 2.73
CA ALA A 261 -7.57 12.55 3.62
C ALA A 261 -6.59 11.63 2.89
N PRO A 262 -5.36 11.47 3.38
CA PRO A 262 -4.38 10.60 2.75
C PRO A 262 -4.84 9.14 2.79
N LEU A 263 -4.68 8.44 1.68
CA LEU A 263 -4.96 7.02 1.59
C LEU A 263 -3.68 6.23 1.91
N ASN A 264 -3.62 5.62 3.07
CA ASN A 264 -2.53 4.73 3.45
C ASN A 264 -2.90 3.28 3.15
N VAL A 265 -1.97 2.52 2.58
CA VAL A 265 -2.22 1.18 2.08
C VAL A 265 -1.17 0.23 2.60
N LEU A 266 -1.62 -0.92 3.14
CA LEU A 266 -0.79 -2.06 3.53
C LEU A 266 -1.23 -3.27 2.73
N LEU A 267 -0.30 -3.88 2.02
CA LEU A 267 -0.53 -5.05 1.17
C LEU A 267 0.15 -6.26 1.77
N PRO A 268 -0.53 -7.39 1.93
CA PRO A 268 0.16 -8.64 2.23
C PRO A 268 1.12 -8.97 1.07
N TRP A 269 2.34 -9.34 1.41
CA TRP A 269 3.41 -9.58 0.45
C TRP A 269 3.92 -11.01 0.56
N GLY A 270 3.32 -11.93 -0.17
CA GLY A 270 3.67 -13.34 -0.15
C GLY A 270 2.85 -14.13 -1.16
N ASN A 271 3.07 -15.44 -1.21
CA ASN A 271 2.36 -16.34 -2.12
C ASN A 271 0.91 -16.62 -1.68
N GLU A 272 0.62 -16.35 -0.41
CA GLU A 272 -0.74 -16.51 0.15
C GLU A 272 -1.15 -15.21 0.83
N PRO A 273 -2.09 -14.46 0.25
CA PRO A 273 -2.54 -13.18 0.80
C PRO A 273 -3.51 -13.35 1.97
N ALA A 274 -3.16 -14.15 2.98
CA ALA A 274 -4.03 -14.42 4.13
C ALA A 274 -4.43 -13.15 4.90
N GLY A 275 -3.59 -12.10 4.85
CA GLY A 275 -3.76 -10.88 5.64
C GLY A 275 -4.84 -9.90 5.14
N GLY A 276 -5.25 -9.98 3.87
CA GLY A 276 -6.12 -8.97 3.23
C GLY A 276 -5.44 -7.62 3.02
N LEU A 277 -6.00 -6.82 2.12
CA LEU A 277 -5.55 -5.46 1.81
C LEU A 277 -6.09 -4.48 2.85
N VAL A 278 -5.23 -3.75 3.54
CA VAL A 278 -5.65 -2.71 4.49
C VAL A 278 -5.59 -1.34 3.85
N ILE A 279 -6.66 -0.57 4.02
CA ILE A 279 -6.76 0.83 3.59
C ILE A 279 -7.13 1.70 4.80
N LEU A 280 -6.34 2.75 5.02
CA LEU A 280 -6.56 3.77 6.04
C LEU A 280 -6.68 5.12 5.35
N GLU A 281 -7.90 5.67 5.26
CA GLU A 281 -8.16 7.01 4.68
C GLU A 281 -8.08 8.07 5.79
N ARG A 282 -6.91 8.20 6.39
CA ARG A 282 -6.60 9.15 7.46
C ARG A 282 -5.11 9.26 7.71
N ASP A 283 -4.72 10.22 8.52
CA ASP A 283 -3.37 10.31 9.06
C ASP A 283 -3.02 9.10 9.92
N LEU A 284 -1.77 8.66 9.82
CA LEU A 284 -1.27 7.48 10.52
C LEU A 284 -1.17 7.73 12.02
N ARG A 285 -1.63 6.75 12.80
CA ARG A 285 -1.48 6.68 14.27
C ARG A 285 -0.48 5.58 14.63
N PRO A 286 0.15 5.65 15.79
CA PRO A 286 1.03 4.56 16.25
C PRO A 286 0.35 3.19 16.28
N ASP A 287 -0.93 3.14 16.63
CA ASP A 287 -1.74 1.92 16.70
C ASP A 287 -1.92 1.21 15.36
N ASP A 288 -1.72 1.93 14.25
CA ASP A 288 -1.91 1.38 12.89
C ASP A 288 -0.89 0.29 12.55
N VAL A 289 0.18 0.15 13.32
CA VAL A 289 1.09 -1.00 13.17
C VAL A 289 0.39 -2.33 13.48
N LEU A 290 -0.70 -2.31 14.25
CA LEU A 290 -1.50 -3.50 14.51
C LEU A 290 -2.18 -4.02 13.25
N ALA A 291 -2.39 -3.18 12.24
CA ALA A 291 -2.95 -3.59 10.96
C ALA A 291 -2.05 -4.56 10.17
N PHE A 292 -0.77 -4.68 10.51
CA PHE A 292 0.10 -5.73 9.97
C PHE A 292 -0.22 -7.13 10.52
N HIS A 293 -0.97 -7.22 11.62
CA HIS A 293 -1.43 -8.51 12.15
C HIS A 293 -2.67 -8.97 11.38
N PRO A 294 -2.78 -10.24 10.96
CA PRO A 294 -3.93 -10.73 10.19
C PRO A 294 -5.26 -10.64 10.96
N GLU A 295 -5.20 -10.74 12.28
CA GLU A 295 -6.32 -10.57 13.21
C GLU A 295 -5.87 -9.70 14.38
N PRO A 296 -5.86 -8.35 14.22
CA PRO A 296 -5.28 -7.45 15.20
C PRO A 296 -6.11 -7.43 16.49
N PRO A 297 -5.60 -7.97 17.58
CA PRO A 297 -6.32 -7.98 18.84
C PRO A 297 -6.43 -6.56 19.41
N GLY A 298 -7.63 -6.15 19.82
CA GLY A 298 -7.88 -4.85 20.42
C GLY A 298 -7.74 -3.65 19.47
N TYR A 299 -7.71 -3.89 18.15
CA TYR A 299 -7.70 -2.81 17.15
C TYR A 299 -9.10 -2.65 16.55
N GLU A 300 -10.01 -2.10 17.35
CA GLU A 300 -11.43 -1.93 17.01
C GLU A 300 -11.68 -0.94 15.86
N LEU A 301 -10.69 -0.10 15.54
CA LEU A 301 -10.81 0.90 14.47
C LEU A 301 -10.78 0.29 13.05
N LEU A 302 -10.33 -0.96 12.92
CA LEU A 302 -10.21 -1.63 11.63
C LEU A 302 -11.45 -2.50 11.36
N GLU A 303 -12.27 -2.10 10.39
CA GLU A 303 -13.39 -2.93 9.93
C GLU A 303 -12.88 -4.06 9.02
N ASP A 304 -13.03 -5.31 9.45
CA ASP A 304 -12.60 -6.48 8.66
C ASP A 304 -13.73 -6.93 7.71
N LEU A 305 -13.64 -6.50 6.47
CA LEU A 305 -14.63 -6.77 5.44
C LEU A 305 -14.45 -8.15 4.76
N ARG A 306 -13.41 -8.90 5.13
CA ARG A 306 -13.24 -10.30 4.70
C ARG A 306 -14.29 -11.20 5.36
N LYS A 307 -14.69 -10.86 6.57
CA LYS A 307 -15.58 -11.64 7.45
C LYS A 307 -17.01 -11.07 7.51
N ARG A 308 -17.26 -9.95 6.88
CA ARG A 308 -18.54 -9.25 7.00
C ARG A 308 -19.56 -9.84 6.04
N VAL A 309 -20.20 -10.90 6.47
CA VAL A 309 -21.53 -11.25 5.96
C VAL A 309 -22.52 -10.30 6.65
N PRO A 310 -23.43 -9.63 5.94
CA PRO A 310 -24.36 -8.70 6.56
C PRO A 310 -25.23 -9.43 7.59
N THR A 311 -25.08 -9.08 8.88
CA THR A 311 -25.93 -9.56 9.98
C THR A 311 -27.09 -8.58 10.26
N GLY A 312 -27.51 -7.80 9.27
CA GLY A 312 -28.64 -6.87 9.42
C GLY A 312 -29.99 -7.58 9.44
N ASN A 313 -30.99 -6.99 10.11
CA ASN A 313 -32.37 -7.50 10.22
C ASN A 313 -33.12 -7.59 8.87
N ALA A 314 -32.61 -7.02 7.80
CA ALA A 314 -33.07 -7.28 6.44
C ALA A 314 -32.25 -8.43 5.88
N ALA A 315 -32.88 -9.57 5.63
CA ALA A 315 -32.24 -10.66 4.88
C ALA A 315 -31.66 -10.05 3.60
N PRO A 316 -30.34 -10.17 3.36
CA PRO A 316 -29.74 -9.61 2.17
C PRO A 316 -30.43 -10.25 0.97
N VAL A 317 -31.02 -9.44 0.12
CA VAL A 317 -31.55 -9.91 -1.15
C VAL A 317 -30.34 -10.34 -1.97
N ALA A 318 -30.22 -11.64 -2.22
CA ALA A 318 -29.18 -12.14 -3.10
C ALA A 318 -29.34 -11.46 -4.46
N MET A 319 -28.38 -10.64 -4.83
CA MET A 319 -28.36 -10.00 -6.13
C MET A 319 -27.76 -10.95 -7.17
N GLN A 320 -28.37 -10.98 -8.34
CA GLN A 320 -27.72 -11.61 -9.48
C GLN A 320 -26.46 -10.79 -9.80
N LEU A 321 -25.29 -11.43 -9.62
CA LEU A 321 -24.03 -10.79 -9.97
C LEU A 321 -23.95 -10.56 -11.48
N GLY A 322 -23.61 -9.35 -11.86
CA GLY A 322 -23.58 -8.93 -13.26
C GLY A 322 -22.40 -9.51 -14.04
N GLU A 323 -22.62 -9.66 -15.33
CA GLU A 323 -21.57 -10.01 -16.31
C GLU A 323 -20.86 -8.75 -16.84
N GLU A 324 -21.19 -7.58 -16.32
CA GLU A 324 -20.50 -6.35 -16.67
C GLU A 324 -19.01 -6.43 -16.27
N PRO A 325 -18.14 -5.76 -17.04
CA PRO A 325 -16.72 -5.73 -16.74
C PRO A 325 -16.47 -4.99 -15.42
N LEU A 326 -15.51 -5.46 -14.65
CA LEU A 326 -15.13 -4.87 -13.35
C LEU A 326 -14.72 -3.39 -13.49
N SER A 327 -14.28 -2.97 -14.67
CA SER A 327 -13.98 -1.56 -14.98
C SER A 327 -15.20 -0.64 -14.81
N ALA A 328 -16.43 -1.16 -14.82
CA ALA A 328 -17.64 -0.39 -14.56
C ALA A 328 -17.62 0.29 -13.18
N LEU A 329 -16.95 -0.32 -12.18
CA LEU A 329 -16.79 0.30 -10.85
C LEU A 329 -15.99 1.61 -10.86
N LEU A 330 -15.22 1.88 -11.91
CA LEU A 330 -14.42 3.10 -12.06
C LEU A 330 -15.21 4.26 -12.70
N LEU A 331 -16.40 3.98 -13.21
CA LEU A 331 -17.25 5.02 -13.85
C LEU A 331 -17.84 5.96 -12.79
N PRO A 332 -18.05 7.24 -13.13
CA PRO A 332 -18.83 8.15 -12.29
C PRO A 332 -20.21 7.55 -12.01
N GLY A 333 -20.66 7.63 -10.75
CA GLY A 333 -21.97 7.11 -10.37
C GLY A 333 -22.04 5.60 -10.10
N ALA A 334 -20.98 4.81 -10.34
CA ALA A 334 -20.99 3.36 -10.13
C ALA A 334 -21.37 2.94 -8.69
N LEU A 335 -21.09 3.77 -7.71
CA LEU A 335 -21.46 3.57 -6.30
C LEU A 335 -22.56 4.55 -5.81
N GLY A 336 -23.36 5.11 -6.71
CA GLY A 336 -24.36 6.12 -6.38
C GLY A 336 -23.71 7.48 -6.10
N ASP A 337 -24.02 8.47 -6.89
CA ASP A 337 -23.64 9.88 -6.66
C ASP A 337 -24.57 10.55 -5.65
#